data_10435845b191e726c49a9928699a2721
#
_entry.id   10435845b191e726c49a9928699a2721
#
_cell.length_a   1.000
_cell.length_b   1.000
_cell.length_c   1.000
_cell.angle_alpha   90.00
_cell.angle_beta   90.00
_cell.angle_gamma   90.00
#
_symmetry.space_group_name_H-M   'P 1'
#
loop_
_entity.id
_entity.type
_entity.pdbx_description
1 polymer ?
#
loop_
_entity_poly.entity_id
_entity_poly.type
_entity_poly.pdbx_seq_one_letter_code
_entity_poly.pdbx_strand_id
1 'polypeptide(L)'
;MPLQIVRNDITKMKVDAIVNAANESLLGGGGVDGCIHRAAGPELLAECETLHGCKTGSAKITKGYKLPCKYVIHAVGPRWYDGRHGERERLISCYRTSLMLAKEYGCESIAFPLISSGIFGYPKDQALKVAIDTISSFLLENEMTVYIVIFDRKAYQISGKLFADIAAYIDDRYVDEHTDNRSERLRRMNAFRMEEPMPCEASVCEEAIEQLMPPVFAAAAPKKAATLDDALEQIDESFSEMLLR
;
A
#
# COMPACT_ATOMS: atom_id res chain seq x y z
N MET A 1 -16.68 19.32 15.35
CA MET A 1 -15.21 19.49 15.41
C MET A 1 -14.66 19.44 14.01
N PRO A 2 -13.75 20.33 13.62
CA PRO A 2 -13.23 20.38 12.26
C PRO A 2 -12.27 19.22 11.91
N LEU A 3 -11.71 18.52 12.90
CA LEU A 3 -10.89 17.31 12.72
C LEU A 3 -11.60 16.10 13.36
N GLN A 4 -11.75 15.04 12.56
CA GLN A 4 -12.36 13.78 13.01
C GLN A 4 -11.47 12.60 12.59
N ILE A 5 -11.35 11.60 13.47
CA ILE A 5 -10.70 10.33 13.16
C ILE A 5 -11.80 9.28 13.04
N VAL A 6 -11.90 8.66 11.85
CA VAL A 6 -12.97 7.73 11.54
C VAL A 6 -12.42 6.40 11.05
N ARG A 7 -13.10 5.30 11.40
CA ARG A 7 -12.82 3.99 10.81
C ARG A 7 -13.72 3.82 9.60
N ASN A 8 -13.15 3.87 8.39
CA ASN A 8 -13.91 3.84 7.15
C ASN A 8 -13.06 3.34 5.95
N ASP A 9 -13.73 3.07 4.84
CA ASP A 9 -13.12 2.96 3.51
C ASP A 9 -13.09 4.36 2.86
N ILE A 10 -11.89 4.90 2.64
CA ILE A 10 -11.72 6.23 2.07
C ILE A 10 -12.37 6.39 0.70
N THR A 11 -12.49 5.29 -0.08
CA THR A 11 -13.14 5.30 -1.40
C THR A 11 -14.67 5.48 -1.33
N LYS A 12 -15.26 5.39 -0.15
CA LYS A 12 -16.70 5.57 0.12
C LYS A 12 -17.01 6.91 0.77
N MET A 13 -16.00 7.69 1.13
CA MET A 13 -16.18 8.98 1.80
C MET A 13 -16.81 10.00 0.86
N LYS A 14 -17.92 10.58 1.30
CA LYS A 14 -18.60 11.70 0.61
C LYS A 14 -18.02 13.01 1.12
N VAL A 15 -16.91 13.42 0.54
CA VAL A 15 -16.16 14.65 0.83
C VAL A 15 -15.75 15.31 -0.48
N ASP A 16 -15.30 16.57 -0.44
CA ASP A 16 -14.86 17.25 -1.65
C ASP A 16 -13.56 16.65 -2.21
N ALA A 17 -12.61 16.33 -1.35
CA ALA A 17 -11.36 15.68 -1.75
C ALA A 17 -11.01 14.50 -0.87
N ILE A 18 -10.46 13.45 -1.46
CA ILE A 18 -9.76 12.39 -0.73
C ILE A 18 -8.27 12.45 -1.06
N VAL A 19 -7.44 12.06 -0.09
CA VAL A 19 -5.99 11.97 -0.29
C VAL A 19 -5.60 10.53 -0.60
N ASN A 20 -4.80 10.35 -1.63
CA ASN A 20 -4.17 9.09 -1.99
C ASN A 20 -2.74 9.06 -1.46
N ALA A 21 -2.38 8.02 -0.71
CA ALA A 21 -0.99 7.75 -0.35
C ALA A 21 -0.26 7.09 -1.53
N ALA A 22 0.18 7.93 -2.47
CA ALA A 22 0.76 7.55 -3.73
C ALA A 22 2.27 7.27 -3.64
N ASN A 23 2.80 6.67 -4.69
CA ASN A 23 4.24 6.60 -4.97
C ASN A 23 4.67 7.74 -5.92
N GLU A 24 5.97 7.90 -6.14
CA GLU A 24 6.52 9.00 -6.94
C GLU A 24 6.08 8.95 -8.42
N SER A 25 5.76 7.78 -8.96
CA SER A 25 5.28 7.66 -10.35
C SER A 25 3.84 8.14 -10.53
N LEU A 26 3.01 8.09 -9.49
CA LEU A 26 1.55 8.32 -9.50
C LEU A 26 0.75 7.30 -10.34
N LEU A 27 1.36 6.23 -10.80
CA LEU A 27 0.76 5.27 -11.74
C LEU A 27 0.08 4.09 -11.02
N GLY A 28 -0.35 4.30 -9.80
CA GLY A 28 -0.99 3.27 -8.99
C GLY A 28 0.02 2.37 -8.28
N GLY A 29 -0.49 1.48 -7.44
CA GLY A 29 0.32 0.57 -6.63
C GLY A 29 -0.52 -0.33 -5.75
N GLY A 30 0.02 -0.71 -4.60
CA GLY A 30 -0.66 -1.53 -3.60
C GLY A 30 -1.37 -0.71 -2.52
N GLY A 31 -2.09 -1.41 -1.62
CA GLY A 31 -2.76 -0.77 -0.49
C GLY A 31 -3.86 0.20 -0.91
N VAL A 32 -3.95 1.35 -0.22
CA VAL A 32 -4.97 2.37 -0.47
C VAL A 32 -4.89 2.95 -1.87
N ASP A 33 -3.67 3.13 -2.42
CA ASP A 33 -3.43 3.63 -3.77
C ASP A 33 -4.12 2.74 -4.82
N GLY A 34 -3.90 1.43 -4.76
CA GLY A 34 -4.58 0.49 -5.65
C GLY A 34 -6.10 0.44 -5.46
N CYS A 35 -6.61 0.64 -4.24
CA CYS A 35 -8.05 0.72 -3.99
C CYS A 35 -8.67 1.96 -4.63
N ILE A 36 -8.03 3.12 -4.49
CA ILE A 36 -8.48 4.38 -5.08
C ILE A 36 -8.48 4.29 -6.61
N HIS A 37 -7.39 3.83 -7.23
CA HIS A 37 -7.33 3.67 -8.69
C HIS A 37 -8.40 2.73 -9.23
N ARG A 38 -8.65 1.59 -8.57
CA ARG A 38 -9.73 0.67 -8.98
C ARG A 38 -11.13 1.27 -8.85
N ALA A 39 -11.37 2.02 -7.77
CA ALA A 39 -12.67 2.63 -7.51
C ALA A 39 -12.93 3.83 -8.43
N ALA A 40 -11.92 4.62 -8.75
CA ALA A 40 -12.01 5.78 -9.64
C ALA A 40 -12.20 5.41 -11.12
N GLY A 41 -11.67 4.27 -11.53
CA GLY A 41 -11.67 3.83 -12.92
C GLY A 41 -10.39 4.23 -13.69
N PRO A 42 -10.29 3.80 -14.97
CA PRO A 42 -9.07 3.99 -15.78
C PRO A 42 -8.75 5.46 -16.08
N GLU A 43 -9.74 6.31 -16.05
CA GLU A 43 -9.58 7.74 -16.34
C GLU A 43 -8.67 8.45 -15.33
N LEU A 44 -8.67 7.98 -14.06
CA LEU A 44 -7.75 8.49 -13.04
C LEU A 44 -6.30 8.22 -13.41
N LEU A 45 -6.00 7.00 -13.88
CA LEU A 45 -4.65 6.63 -14.30
C LEU A 45 -4.19 7.48 -15.49
N ALA A 46 -5.07 7.67 -16.49
CA ALA A 46 -4.77 8.50 -17.66
C ALA A 46 -4.45 9.96 -17.28
N GLU A 47 -5.18 10.55 -16.31
CA GLU A 47 -4.85 11.87 -15.81
C GLU A 47 -3.53 11.88 -15.03
N CYS A 48 -3.27 10.88 -14.19
CA CYS A 48 -2.01 10.75 -13.45
C CYS A 48 -0.78 10.67 -14.37
N GLU A 49 -0.87 10.00 -15.53
CA GLU A 49 0.20 9.93 -16.53
C GLU A 49 0.61 11.34 -17.01
N THR A 50 -0.36 12.25 -17.18
CA THR A 50 -0.08 13.63 -17.62
C THR A 50 0.63 14.47 -16.55
N LEU A 51 0.61 14.03 -15.29
CA LEU A 51 1.27 14.73 -14.19
C LEU A 51 2.78 14.48 -14.13
N HIS A 52 3.30 13.48 -14.83
CA HIS A 52 4.73 13.12 -14.89
C HIS A 52 5.37 12.92 -13.50
N GLY A 53 4.65 12.22 -12.62
CA GLY A 53 5.10 11.89 -11.27
C GLY A 53 5.03 13.06 -10.27
N CYS A 54 5.45 12.76 -9.03
CA CYS A 54 5.48 13.73 -7.92
C CYS A 54 6.61 13.38 -6.95
N LYS A 55 7.34 14.39 -6.47
CA LYS A 55 8.45 14.20 -5.52
C LYS A 55 7.96 13.84 -4.12
N THR A 56 8.72 13.01 -3.41
CA THR A 56 8.48 12.73 -1.99
C THR A 56 8.41 14.02 -1.17
N GLY A 57 7.38 14.16 -0.34
CA GLY A 57 7.10 15.36 0.45
C GLY A 57 6.15 16.34 -0.24
N SER A 58 5.68 16.05 -1.47
CA SER A 58 4.77 16.89 -2.24
C SER A 58 3.45 16.17 -2.54
N ALA A 59 2.51 16.90 -3.14
CA ALA A 59 1.24 16.35 -3.61
C ALA A 59 0.83 16.96 -4.95
N LYS A 60 -0.01 16.25 -5.72
CA LYS A 60 -0.67 16.72 -6.94
C LYS A 60 -2.15 16.36 -6.90
N ILE A 61 -2.98 17.09 -7.63
CA ILE A 61 -4.44 16.91 -7.62
C ILE A 61 -4.94 16.45 -8.99
N THR A 62 -5.96 15.60 -8.96
CA THR A 62 -6.73 15.14 -10.12
C THR A 62 -8.23 15.17 -9.81
N LYS A 63 -9.06 14.90 -10.81
CA LYS A 63 -10.50 14.67 -10.62
C LYS A 63 -10.77 13.36 -9.91
N GLY A 64 -11.95 13.23 -9.25
CA GLY A 64 -12.37 12.02 -8.52
C GLY A 64 -12.96 10.93 -9.41
N TYR A 65 -13.40 11.26 -10.63
CA TYR A 65 -14.04 10.34 -11.60
C TYR A 65 -15.23 9.56 -11.01
N LYS A 66 -15.13 8.23 -10.88
CA LYS A 66 -16.20 7.37 -10.33
C LYS A 66 -16.27 7.36 -8.81
N LEU A 67 -15.36 8.05 -8.13
CA LEU A 67 -15.38 8.20 -6.68
C LEU A 67 -16.47 9.20 -6.24
N PRO A 68 -17.01 9.08 -5.01
CA PRO A 68 -18.00 10.01 -4.49
C PRO A 68 -17.41 11.35 -4.02
N CYS A 69 -16.24 11.74 -4.52
CA CYS A 69 -15.54 12.99 -4.24
C CYS A 69 -15.26 13.76 -5.55
N LYS A 70 -15.03 15.05 -5.44
CA LYS A 70 -14.70 15.90 -6.60
C LYS A 70 -13.26 15.69 -7.06
N TYR A 71 -12.35 15.54 -6.09
CA TYR A 71 -10.91 15.50 -6.33
C TYR A 71 -10.22 14.37 -5.61
N VAL A 72 -9.10 13.90 -6.19
CA VAL A 72 -8.10 13.04 -5.53
C VAL A 72 -6.79 13.80 -5.43
N ILE A 73 -6.25 13.93 -4.24
CA ILE A 73 -4.94 14.55 -3.98
C ILE A 73 -3.93 13.44 -3.75
N HIS A 74 -3.00 13.28 -4.67
CA HIS A 74 -1.97 12.26 -4.65
C HIS A 74 -0.77 12.76 -3.86
N ALA A 75 -0.66 12.39 -2.59
CA ALA A 75 0.43 12.76 -1.70
C ALA A 75 1.50 11.67 -1.66
N VAL A 76 2.76 12.04 -1.91
CA VAL A 76 3.89 11.11 -1.91
C VAL A 76 4.62 11.21 -0.58
N GLY A 77 4.27 10.35 0.35
CA GLY A 77 4.89 10.27 1.66
C GLY A 77 6.28 9.62 1.64
N PRO A 78 7.12 9.86 2.66
CA PRO A 78 8.44 9.26 2.78
C PRO A 78 8.37 7.78 3.12
N ARG A 79 9.38 7.00 2.68
CA ARG A 79 9.69 5.70 3.28
C ARG A 79 10.33 5.92 4.63
N TRP A 80 9.97 5.08 5.58
CA TRP A 80 10.62 5.07 6.89
C TRP A 80 11.92 4.27 6.84
N TYR A 81 12.97 4.84 7.37
CA TYR A 81 14.23 4.16 7.62
C TYR A 81 14.50 4.11 9.12
N ASP A 82 14.79 5.23 9.75
CA ASP A 82 15.12 5.32 11.18
C ASP A 82 14.66 6.65 11.83
N GLY A 83 14.00 7.53 11.07
CA GLY A 83 13.55 8.85 11.51
C GLY A 83 14.62 9.95 11.51
N ARG A 84 15.82 9.69 10.95
CA ARG A 84 16.94 10.64 10.90
C ARG A 84 17.24 11.21 9.53
N HIS A 85 16.47 10.80 8.51
CA HIS A 85 16.68 11.20 7.12
C HIS A 85 15.65 12.23 6.63
N GLY A 86 15.06 13.02 7.54
CA GLY A 86 14.07 14.04 7.21
C GLY A 86 12.69 13.47 6.87
N GLU A 87 12.37 12.25 7.33
CA GLU A 87 11.08 11.61 7.07
C GLU A 87 9.94 12.39 7.71
N ARG A 88 10.15 12.91 8.92
CA ARG A 88 9.14 13.70 9.64
C ARG A 88 8.78 14.97 8.87
N GLU A 89 9.77 15.72 8.43
CA GLU A 89 9.62 16.97 7.68
C GLU A 89 8.93 16.73 6.34
N ARG A 90 9.28 15.65 5.63
CA ARG A 90 8.62 15.27 4.37
C ARG A 90 7.17 14.84 4.60
N LEU A 91 6.88 14.14 5.70
CA LEU A 91 5.51 13.75 6.03
C LEU A 91 4.66 14.97 6.39
N ILE A 92 5.17 15.93 7.17
CA ILE A 92 4.53 17.22 7.45
C ILE A 92 4.25 17.95 6.13
N SER A 93 5.22 18.00 5.23
CA SER A 93 5.09 18.65 3.92
C SER A 93 3.96 18.03 3.08
N CYS A 94 3.82 16.69 3.09
CA CYS A 94 2.72 16.00 2.40
C CYS A 94 1.34 16.46 2.90
N TYR A 95 1.12 16.47 4.21
CA TYR A 95 -0.14 16.92 4.79
C TYR A 95 -0.39 18.40 4.47
N ARG A 96 0.61 19.26 4.67
CA ARG A 96 0.50 20.71 4.40
C ARG A 96 0.18 20.99 2.93
N THR A 97 0.92 20.39 1.99
CA THR A 97 0.69 20.59 0.55
C THR A 97 -0.71 20.10 0.15
N SER A 98 -1.15 18.96 0.69
CA SER A 98 -2.49 18.44 0.40
C SER A 98 -3.59 19.38 0.90
N LEU A 99 -3.46 19.93 2.11
CA LEU A 99 -4.41 20.90 2.68
C LEU A 99 -4.43 22.20 1.88
N MET A 100 -3.27 22.68 1.46
CA MET A 100 -3.16 23.89 0.63
C MET A 100 -3.82 23.69 -0.74
N LEU A 101 -3.61 22.54 -1.40
CA LEU A 101 -4.29 22.20 -2.65
C LEU A 101 -5.80 22.13 -2.46
N ALA A 102 -6.28 21.46 -1.40
CA ALA A 102 -7.71 21.41 -1.11
C ALA A 102 -8.31 22.80 -0.93
N LYS A 103 -7.63 23.69 -0.20
CA LYS A 103 -8.04 25.10 -0.03
C LYS A 103 -8.05 25.85 -1.36
N GLU A 104 -7.02 25.71 -2.19
CA GLU A 104 -6.90 26.35 -3.51
C GLU A 104 -8.05 25.95 -4.44
N TYR A 105 -8.47 24.68 -4.38
CA TYR A 105 -9.58 24.15 -5.17
C TYR A 105 -10.96 24.32 -4.51
N GLY A 106 -11.05 25.11 -3.45
CA GLY A 106 -12.31 25.44 -2.78
C GLY A 106 -13.00 24.26 -2.10
N CYS A 107 -12.22 23.28 -1.61
CA CYS A 107 -12.77 22.16 -0.86
C CYS A 107 -13.12 22.59 0.58
N GLU A 108 -14.33 22.26 1.01
CA GLU A 108 -14.80 22.46 2.39
C GLU A 108 -14.53 21.22 3.26
N SER A 109 -14.28 20.07 2.62
CA SER A 109 -14.02 18.79 3.29
C SER A 109 -12.94 17.96 2.60
N ILE A 110 -12.08 17.32 3.40
CA ILE A 110 -10.99 16.48 2.92
C ILE A 110 -10.81 15.25 3.82
N ALA A 111 -10.52 14.10 3.20
CA ALA A 111 -10.23 12.87 3.92
C ALA A 111 -8.82 12.35 3.62
N PHE A 112 -8.06 12.08 4.68
CA PHE A 112 -6.69 11.58 4.61
C PHE A 112 -6.63 10.10 5.05
N PRO A 113 -5.87 9.25 4.35
CA PRO A 113 -5.39 8.01 4.94
C PRO A 113 -4.23 8.34 5.90
N LEU A 114 -3.81 7.36 6.70
CA LEU A 114 -2.58 7.50 7.48
C LEU A 114 -1.37 7.34 6.55
N ILE A 115 -0.88 8.46 5.99
CA ILE A 115 0.17 8.48 4.97
C ILE A 115 1.44 7.77 5.49
N SER A 116 2.12 7.02 4.63
CA SER A 116 3.36 6.26 4.88
C SER A 116 3.26 5.12 5.90
N SER A 117 2.16 4.93 6.62
CA SER A 117 2.03 3.93 7.71
C SER A 117 1.81 2.48 7.24
N GLY A 118 1.61 2.28 5.94
CA GLY A 118 1.44 0.97 5.31
C GLY A 118 2.77 0.38 4.82
N ILE A 119 2.90 0.19 3.51
CA ILE A 119 4.07 -0.42 2.84
C ILE A 119 5.36 0.39 3.09
N PHE A 120 5.26 1.71 3.29
CA PHE A 120 6.41 2.58 3.57
C PHE A 120 6.93 2.48 5.01
N GLY A 121 6.23 1.75 5.89
CA GLY A 121 6.73 1.33 7.19
C GLY A 121 6.84 2.42 8.27
N TYR A 122 6.30 3.61 8.06
CA TYR A 122 6.32 4.66 9.08
C TYR A 122 5.56 4.19 10.33
N PRO A 123 6.13 4.31 11.57
CA PRO A 123 5.46 3.92 12.79
C PRO A 123 4.10 4.62 12.93
N LYS A 124 3.03 3.85 13.14
CA LYS A 124 1.64 4.32 13.06
C LYS A 124 1.32 5.42 14.07
N ASP A 125 1.83 5.29 15.29
CA ASP A 125 1.69 6.26 16.37
C ASP A 125 2.36 7.60 16.04
N GLN A 126 3.58 7.54 15.51
CA GLN A 126 4.32 8.73 15.09
C GLN A 126 3.69 9.38 13.85
N ALA A 127 3.26 8.58 12.86
CA ALA A 127 2.57 9.08 11.68
C ALA A 127 1.24 9.78 12.05
N LEU A 128 0.49 9.20 12.98
CA LEU A 128 -0.77 9.80 13.46
C LEU A 128 -0.50 11.11 14.21
N LYS A 129 0.52 11.16 15.06
CA LYS A 129 0.92 12.39 15.76
C LYS A 129 1.28 13.50 14.77
N VAL A 130 2.10 13.20 13.75
CA VAL A 130 2.46 14.16 12.71
C VAL A 130 1.22 14.67 11.95
N ALA A 131 0.30 13.75 11.58
CA ALA A 131 -0.94 14.11 10.90
C ALA A 131 -1.76 15.09 11.74
N ILE A 132 -2.02 14.76 12.99
CA ILE A 132 -2.84 15.58 13.89
C ILE A 132 -2.21 16.94 14.15
N ASP A 133 -0.91 16.98 14.51
CA ASP A 133 -0.20 18.24 14.78
C ASP A 133 -0.25 19.17 13.55
N THR A 134 -0.03 18.61 12.35
CA THR A 134 -0.02 19.39 11.11
C THR A 134 -1.42 19.89 10.72
N ILE A 135 -2.43 19.01 10.79
CA ILE A 135 -3.81 19.35 10.45
C ILE A 135 -4.37 20.36 11.45
N SER A 136 -4.15 20.14 12.76
CA SER A 136 -4.60 21.08 13.79
C SER A 136 -3.99 22.46 13.61
N SER A 137 -2.69 22.54 13.31
CA SER A 137 -2.04 23.82 13.04
C SER A 137 -2.65 24.54 11.82
N PHE A 138 -3.02 23.80 10.77
CA PHE A 138 -3.69 24.38 9.59
C PHE A 138 -5.09 24.90 9.94
N LEU A 139 -5.85 24.15 10.76
CA LEU A 139 -7.22 24.47 11.14
C LEU A 139 -7.33 25.66 12.11
N LEU A 140 -6.24 26.09 12.73
CA LEU A 140 -6.24 27.33 13.53
C LEU A 140 -6.44 28.57 12.66
N GLU A 141 -6.05 28.51 11.39
CA GLU A 141 -6.10 29.64 10.45
C GLU A 141 -7.09 29.43 9.29
N ASN A 142 -7.68 28.23 9.18
CA ASN A 142 -8.52 27.87 8.04
C ASN A 142 -9.75 27.08 8.47
N GLU A 143 -10.88 27.37 7.84
CA GLU A 143 -12.11 26.60 8.03
C GLU A 143 -12.18 25.46 7.01
N MET A 144 -12.12 24.22 7.49
CA MET A 144 -12.24 23.00 6.68
C MET A 144 -12.62 21.82 7.59
N THR A 145 -13.45 20.92 7.11
CA THR A 145 -13.69 19.64 7.79
C THR A 145 -12.69 18.61 7.31
N VAL A 146 -11.87 18.10 8.23
CA VAL A 146 -10.80 17.15 7.92
C VAL A 146 -11.07 15.81 8.59
N TYR A 147 -10.98 14.73 7.81
CA TYR A 147 -11.10 13.35 8.29
C TYR A 147 -9.76 12.64 8.19
N ILE A 148 -9.33 11.96 9.26
CA ILE A 148 -8.29 10.93 9.20
C ILE A 148 -8.98 9.58 9.14
N VAL A 149 -8.86 8.89 8.02
CA VAL A 149 -9.55 7.62 7.76
C VAL A 149 -8.62 6.45 8.02
N ILE A 150 -8.99 5.62 8.99
CA ILE A 150 -8.22 4.44 9.39
C ILE A 150 -9.04 3.19 9.05
N PHE A 151 -8.51 2.35 8.16
CA PHE A 151 -9.15 1.09 7.80
C PHE A 151 -8.78 -0.03 8.77
N ASP A 152 -7.51 -0.11 9.19
CA ASP A 152 -6.98 -1.16 10.04
C ASP A 152 -7.44 -1.01 11.51
N ARG A 153 -8.04 -2.08 12.07
CA ARG A 153 -8.53 -2.14 13.46
C ARG A 153 -7.43 -1.85 14.51
N LYS A 154 -6.21 -2.35 14.31
CA LYS A 154 -5.10 -2.10 15.25
C LYS A 154 -4.68 -0.63 15.25
N ALA A 155 -4.59 -0.01 14.07
CA ALA A 155 -4.28 1.41 13.97
C ALA A 155 -5.40 2.29 14.57
N TYR A 156 -6.66 1.88 14.41
CA TYR A 156 -7.81 2.54 15.01
C TYR A 156 -7.80 2.45 16.56
N GLN A 157 -7.44 1.30 17.12
CA GLN A 157 -7.30 1.15 18.58
C GLN A 157 -6.15 2.00 19.16
N ILE A 158 -5.06 2.19 18.41
CA ILE A 158 -3.98 3.10 18.80
C ILE A 158 -4.49 4.54 18.80
N SER A 159 -5.27 4.94 17.80
CA SER A 159 -5.85 6.29 17.73
C SER A 159 -6.83 6.54 18.88
N GLY A 160 -7.64 5.56 19.29
CA GLY A 160 -8.58 5.66 20.42
C GLY A 160 -7.92 5.86 21.79
N LYS A 161 -6.66 5.43 21.93
CA LYS A 161 -5.87 5.73 23.13
C LYS A 161 -5.29 7.13 23.14
N LEU A 162 -5.10 7.74 21.96
CA LEU A 162 -4.57 9.08 21.78
C LEU A 162 -5.66 10.16 21.73
N PHE A 163 -6.91 9.77 21.40
CA PHE A 163 -8.04 10.67 21.24
C PHE A 163 -9.33 10.03 21.78
N ALA A 164 -9.96 10.69 22.76
CA ALA A 164 -11.18 10.20 23.39
C ALA A 164 -12.43 10.28 22.48
N ASP A 165 -12.42 11.10 21.44
CA ASP A 165 -13.58 11.38 20.59
C ASP A 165 -13.41 10.81 19.17
N ILE A 166 -13.49 9.48 19.06
CA ILE A 166 -13.49 8.81 17.76
C ILE A 166 -14.91 8.38 17.44
N ALA A 167 -15.51 9.01 16.44
CA ALA A 167 -16.81 8.57 15.91
C ALA A 167 -16.60 7.46 14.88
N ALA A 168 -17.19 6.30 15.11
CA ALA A 168 -17.28 5.24 14.11
C ALA A 168 -18.28 5.67 13.02
N TYR A 169 -17.82 5.80 11.78
CA TYR A 169 -18.64 6.30 10.66
C TYR A 169 -19.18 5.18 9.77
N ILE A 170 -18.70 3.98 9.91
CA ILE A 170 -19.21 2.78 9.22
C ILE A 170 -19.54 1.68 10.20
N ASP A 171 -20.57 0.91 9.83
CA ASP A 171 -20.87 -0.38 10.40
C ASP A 171 -19.59 -1.23 10.51
N ASP A 172 -19.18 -1.52 11.74
CA ASP A 172 -18.01 -2.35 12.04
C ASP A 172 -18.02 -3.69 11.29
N ARG A 173 -19.23 -4.19 10.93
CA ARG A 173 -19.43 -5.37 10.10
C ARG A 173 -18.78 -5.27 8.72
N TYR A 174 -18.94 -4.14 8.01
CA TYR A 174 -18.38 -3.99 6.65
C TYR A 174 -16.86 -4.11 6.64
N VAL A 175 -16.20 -3.51 7.64
CA VAL A 175 -14.74 -3.55 7.73
C VAL A 175 -14.25 -4.93 8.17
N ASP A 176 -14.96 -5.58 9.08
CA ASP A 176 -14.63 -6.92 9.56
C ASP A 176 -14.82 -7.97 8.44
N GLU A 177 -15.91 -7.93 7.67
CA GLU A 177 -16.14 -8.80 6.51
C GLU A 177 -15.05 -8.66 5.44
N HIS A 178 -14.56 -7.44 5.17
CA HIS A 178 -13.49 -7.22 4.19
C HIS A 178 -12.10 -7.54 4.71
N THR A 179 -11.89 -7.49 6.01
CA THR A 179 -10.62 -7.89 6.66
C THR A 179 -10.53 -9.41 6.79
N ASP A 180 -11.61 -10.08 7.15
CA ASP A 180 -11.69 -11.54 7.28
C ASP A 180 -11.56 -12.24 5.91
N ASN A 181 -12.15 -11.71 4.85
CA ASN A 181 -11.97 -12.22 3.48
C ASN A 181 -10.50 -12.24 3.05
N ARG A 182 -9.69 -11.29 3.50
CA ARG A 182 -8.25 -11.28 3.20
C ARG A 182 -7.50 -12.36 3.99
N SER A 183 -7.87 -12.56 5.24
CA SER A 183 -7.31 -13.59 6.12
C SER A 183 -7.74 -15.00 5.66
N GLU A 184 -8.99 -15.19 5.24
CA GLU A 184 -9.48 -16.44 4.65
C GLU A 184 -8.83 -16.74 3.30
N ARG A 185 -8.64 -15.73 2.45
CA ARG A 185 -7.93 -15.88 1.17
C ARG A 185 -6.48 -16.32 1.37
N LEU A 186 -5.79 -15.75 2.37
CA LEU A 186 -4.45 -16.17 2.78
C LEU A 186 -4.45 -17.59 3.39
N ARG A 187 -5.45 -17.95 4.20
CA ARG A 187 -5.60 -19.30 4.74
C ARG A 187 -5.88 -20.31 3.64
N ARG A 188 -6.76 -20.01 2.66
CA ARG A 188 -7.01 -20.87 1.50
C ARG A 188 -5.77 -21.03 0.62
N MET A 189 -5.02 -19.96 0.37
CA MET A 189 -3.75 -20.04 -0.37
C MET A 189 -2.69 -20.87 0.38
N ASN A 190 -2.63 -20.76 1.70
CA ASN A 190 -1.71 -21.55 2.51
C ASN A 190 -2.19 -23.02 2.67
N ALA A 191 -3.50 -23.29 2.73
CA ALA A 191 -4.06 -24.62 2.75
C ALA A 191 -3.80 -25.35 1.42
N PHE A 192 -3.94 -24.66 0.27
CA PHE A 192 -3.60 -25.20 -1.05
C PHE A 192 -2.10 -25.50 -1.21
N ARG A 193 -1.24 -24.84 -0.41
CA ARG A 193 0.20 -25.05 -0.41
C ARG A 193 0.63 -26.19 0.52
N MET A 194 -0.28 -26.68 1.39
CA MET A 194 -0.05 -27.77 2.34
C MET A 194 -0.79 -29.07 1.98
N GLU A 195 -1.55 -29.11 0.88
CA GLU A 195 -1.95 -30.38 0.29
C GLU A 195 -0.69 -31.01 -0.30
N GLU A 196 -0.20 -32.04 0.35
CA GLU A 196 0.93 -32.85 -0.11
C GLU A 196 0.70 -33.27 -1.55
N PRO A 197 1.72 -33.16 -2.43
CA PRO A 197 1.60 -33.70 -3.77
C PRO A 197 1.25 -35.21 -3.64
N MET A 198 0.17 -35.64 -4.29
CA MET A 198 -0.14 -37.03 -4.46
C MET A 198 1.14 -37.77 -4.86
N PRO A 199 1.47 -38.91 -4.24
CA PRO A 199 2.63 -39.67 -4.63
C PRO A 199 2.48 -40.06 -6.10
N CYS A 200 3.26 -39.40 -6.94
CA CYS A 200 3.41 -39.77 -8.34
C CYS A 200 4.17 -41.08 -8.34
N GLU A 201 3.55 -42.17 -8.79
CA GLU A 201 4.28 -43.41 -8.99
C GLU A 201 5.44 -43.12 -9.95
N ALA A 202 6.66 -43.37 -9.50
CA ALA A 202 7.91 -42.98 -10.14
C ALA A 202 8.07 -43.52 -11.59
N SER A 203 7.28 -44.52 -11.98
CA SER A 203 7.32 -45.13 -13.29
C SER A 203 6.70 -44.33 -14.44
N VAL A 204 5.80 -43.37 -14.14
CA VAL A 204 5.10 -42.61 -15.20
C VAL A 204 5.78 -41.29 -15.51
N CYS A 205 6.63 -40.81 -14.61
CA CYS A 205 7.32 -39.52 -14.81
C CYS A 205 8.62 -39.64 -15.65
N GLU A 206 9.28 -40.81 -15.67
CA GLU A 206 10.51 -40.99 -16.45
C GLU A 206 10.23 -41.04 -17.95
N GLU A 207 9.15 -41.69 -18.41
CA GLU A 207 8.80 -41.74 -19.85
C GLU A 207 8.32 -40.40 -20.44
N ALA A 208 7.73 -39.51 -19.60
CA ALA A 208 7.21 -38.21 -20.08
C ALA A 208 8.32 -37.15 -20.25
N ILE A 209 9.42 -37.28 -19.52
CA ILE A 209 10.55 -36.33 -19.57
C ILE A 209 11.45 -36.62 -20.78
N GLU A 210 11.58 -37.90 -21.18
CA GLU A 210 12.42 -38.27 -22.33
C GLU A 210 11.84 -37.86 -23.68
N GLN A 211 10.53 -37.63 -23.77
CA GLN A 211 9.84 -37.20 -25.00
C GLN A 211 9.76 -35.68 -25.20
N LEU A 212 10.11 -34.85 -24.22
CA LEU A 212 9.93 -33.38 -24.24
C LEU A 212 11.21 -32.57 -24.27
N MET A 213 12.40 -33.20 -24.21
CA MET A 213 13.68 -32.47 -24.21
C MET A 213 14.47 -32.68 -25.50
N PRO A 214 14.93 -31.62 -26.15
CA PRO A 214 15.82 -31.75 -27.32
C PRO A 214 17.19 -32.31 -26.90
N PRO A 215 17.90 -33.04 -27.79
CA PRO A 215 19.07 -33.87 -27.45
C PRO A 215 20.34 -33.14 -27.02
N VAL A 216 20.29 -31.83 -26.83
CA VAL A 216 21.48 -31.00 -26.49
C VAL A 216 21.69 -30.87 -24.96
N PHE A 217 20.71 -31.27 -24.13
CA PHE A 217 20.79 -31.12 -22.67
C PHE A 217 21.08 -32.42 -21.89
N ALA A 218 21.35 -33.53 -22.56
CA ALA A 218 21.58 -34.85 -21.93
C ALA A 218 22.96 -35.04 -21.29
N ALA A 219 23.85 -34.06 -21.24
CA ALA A 219 25.25 -34.26 -20.84
C ALA A 219 25.64 -33.70 -19.46
N ALA A 220 24.73 -33.23 -18.61
CA ALA A 220 25.09 -32.77 -17.27
C ALA A 220 23.91 -32.91 -16.26
N ALA A 221 23.64 -34.13 -15.79
CA ALA A 221 22.83 -34.27 -14.59
C ALA A 221 23.74 -34.12 -13.35
N PRO A 222 23.48 -33.21 -12.41
CA PRO A 222 24.27 -33.06 -11.20
C PRO A 222 24.03 -34.28 -10.29
N LYS A 223 25.09 -34.77 -9.65
CA LYS A 223 25.04 -35.79 -8.61
C LYS A 223 24.12 -35.31 -7.49
N LYS A 224 23.25 -36.18 -6.96
CA LYS A 224 22.27 -35.91 -5.90
C LYS A 224 22.91 -35.12 -4.77
N ALA A 225 22.52 -33.86 -4.57
CA ALA A 225 22.81 -33.08 -3.38
C ALA A 225 22.03 -33.66 -2.19
N ALA A 226 22.66 -33.81 -1.04
CA ALA A 226 22.06 -34.45 0.13
C ALA A 226 21.19 -33.48 0.95
N THR A 227 21.43 -32.17 0.81
CA THR A 227 20.67 -31.12 1.52
C THR A 227 20.49 -29.88 0.64
N LEU A 228 19.57 -28.97 1.05
CA LEU A 228 19.31 -27.70 0.37
C LEU A 228 20.53 -26.77 0.41
N ASP A 229 21.34 -26.86 1.46
CA ASP A 229 22.56 -26.06 1.65
C ASP A 229 23.64 -26.46 0.65
N ASP A 230 23.82 -27.76 0.38
CA ASP A 230 24.75 -28.27 -0.63
C ASP A 230 24.38 -27.78 -2.06
N ALA A 231 23.07 -27.58 -2.32
CA ALA A 231 22.60 -27.06 -3.60
C ALA A 231 22.87 -25.56 -3.76
N LEU A 232 22.83 -24.78 -2.69
CA LEU A 232 23.10 -23.35 -2.68
C LEU A 232 24.59 -23.04 -2.85
N GLU A 233 25.49 -23.81 -2.22
CA GLU A 233 26.95 -23.67 -2.43
C GLU A 233 27.36 -23.96 -3.86
N GLN A 234 26.76 -24.99 -4.52
CA GLN A 234 27.08 -25.30 -5.93
C GLN A 234 26.60 -24.23 -6.92
N ILE A 235 25.54 -23.47 -6.58
CA ILE A 235 25.07 -22.33 -7.40
C ILE A 235 26.06 -21.17 -7.29
N ASP A 236 26.60 -20.91 -6.11
CA ASP A 236 27.51 -19.78 -5.86
C ASP A 236 28.88 -20.00 -6.54
N GLU A 237 29.40 -21.23 -6.56
CA GLU A 237 30.63 -21.60 -7.31
C GLU A 237 30.43 -21.45 -8.82
N SER A 238 29.28 -21.87 -9.34
CA SER A 238 28.96 -21.76 -10.77
C SER A 238 28.81 -20.29 -11.23
N PHE A 239 28.29 -19.41 -10.38
CA PHE A 239 28.19 -17.98 -10.66
C PHE A 239 29.55 -17.26 -10.63
N SER A 240 30.43 -17.69 -9.72
CA SER A 240 31.79 -17.14 -9.63
C SER A 240 32.67 -17.50 -10.85
N GLU A 241 32.53 -18.70 -11.40
CA GLU A 241 33.25 -19.10 -12.63
C GLU A 241 32.72 -18.37 -13.88
N MET A 242 31.45 -17.99 -13.93
CA MET A 242 30.85 -17.26 -15.06
C MET A 242 31.26 -15.79 -15.11
N LEU A 243 31.68 -15.19 -14.00
CA LEU A 243 32.16 -13.79 -13.92
C LEU A 243 33.66 -13.63 -14.23
N LEU A 244 34.41 -14.72 -14.37
CA LEU A 244 35.85 -14.72 -14.68
C LEU A 244 36.18 -15.10 -16.14
N ARG A 245 35.18 -15.21 -16.99
CA ARG A 245 35.30 -15.38 -18.46
C ARG A 245 34.69 -14.18 -19.18
#